data_ee0cb2af5282d7aea278493fba6de460
#
_entry.id   ee0cb2af5282d7aea278493fba6de460
#
_cell.length_a   1.000
_cell.length_b   1.000
_cell.length_c   1.000
_cell.angle_alpha   90.00
_cell.angle_beta   90.00
_cell.angle_gamma   90.00
#
_symmetry.space_group_name_H-M   'P 1'
#
loop_
_entity.id
_entity.type
_entity.pdbx_description
1 polymer ?
#
loop_
_entity_poly.entity_id
_entity_poly.type
_entity_poly.pdbx_seq_one_letter_code
_entity_poly.pdbx_strand_id
1 'polypeptide(L)'
;MLGLPTETEEDMRAIPELADQIARRYYEIPKEQRNGKCQITTSTSFFIPKPFTPFQWARMYSPEDYLGRARIVNHTMKQQHNQKSLKYNWHEAYVTVLEGVLARGDRKVADAIETAYKMGALYDAWGETFHYEIWTAAFEKCGLSIDFYNTRERSLDEVFPWDFIDTGVTKAFYK
;
A
#
# COMPACT_ATOMS: atom_id res chain seq x y z
N MET A 1 -7.97 -0.40 -1.35
CA MET A 1 -6.54 -0.83 -1.34
C MET A 1 -6.14 -0.98 -2.79
N LEU A 2 -4.90 -0.63 -3.15
CA LEU A 2 -4.36 -0.76 -4.51
C LEU A 2 -3.19 -1.74 -4.54
N GLY A 3 -3.03 -2.46 -5.63
CA GLY A 3 -1.93 -3.41 -5.83
C GLY A 3 -2.25 -4.85 -5.41
N LEU A 4 -3.51 -5.24 -5.37
CA LEU A 4 -3.88 -6.64 -5.18
C LEU A 4 -3.44 -7.49 -6.40
N PRO A 5 -3.09 -8.79 -6.21
CA PRO A 5 -2.57 -9.63 -7.30
C PRO A 5 -3.48 -9.74 -8.52
N THR A 6 -4.80 -9.64 -8.33
CA THR A 6 -5.79 -9.78 -9.40
C THR A 6 -6.43 -8.44 -9.81
N GLU A 7 -5.93 -7.32 -9.28
CA GLU A 7 -6.46 -5.99 -9.55
C GLU A 7 -6.25 -5.59 -11.01
N THR A 8 -7.31 -5.15 -11.63
CA THR A 8 -7.33 -4.62 -13.00
C THR A 8 -7.43 -3.09 -13.01
N GLU A 9 -7.20 -2.48 -14.16
CA GLU A 9 -7.40 -1.04 -14.33
C GLU A 9 -8.88 -0.65 -14.18
N GLU A 10 -9.80 -1.55 -14.55
CA GLU A 10 -11.24 -1.36 -14.39
C GLU A 10 -11.63 -1.27 -12.91
N ASP A 11 -11.06 -2.15 -12.06
CA ASP A 11 -11.28 -2.10 -10.60
C ASP A 11 -10.79 -0.77 -10.01
N MET A 12 -9.64 -0.26 -10.47
CA MET A 12 -9.14 1.03 -10.03
C MET A 12 -10.04 2.18 -10.45
N ARG A 13 -10.62 2.14 -11.66
CA ARG A 13 -11.57 3.14 -12.16
C ARG A 13 -12.92 3.09 -11.47
N ALA A 14 -13.35 1.92 -11.01
CA ALA A 14 -14.60 1.74 -10.27
C ALA A 14 -14.61 2.49 -8.93
N ILE A 15 -13.43 2.73 -8.32
CA ILE A 15 -13.33 3.48 -7.05
C ILE A 15 -13.87 4.93 -7.19
N PRO A 16 -13.39 5.76 -8.12
CA PRO A 16 -13.95 7.08 -8.38
C PRO A 16 -15.42 7.07 -8.85
N GLU A 17 -15.80 6.07 -9.62
CA GLU A 17 -17.18 5.93 -10.10
C GLU A 17 -18.16 5.71 -8.94
N LEU A 18 -17.79 4.87 -7.98
CA LEU A 18 -18.59 4.68 -6.77
C LEU A 18 -18.69 5.98 -5.96
N ALA A 19 -17.60 6.74 -5.81
CA ALA A 19 -17.63 8.03 -5.13
C ALA A 19 -18.56 9.04 -5.86
N ASP A 20 -18.54 9.07 -7.18
CA ASP A 20 -19.45 9.91 -7.98
C ASP A 20 -20.90 9.48 -7.85
N GLN A 21 -21.20 8.17 -7.83
CA GLN A 21 -22.55 7.67 -7.60
C GLN A 21 -23.10 8.13 -6.24
N ILE A 22 -22.28 8.11 -5.19
CA ILE A 22 -22.68 8.62 -3.88
C ILE A 22 -22.96 10.12 -3.95
N ALA A 23 -22.11 10.90 -4.64
CA ALA A 23 -22.34 12.33 -4.84
C ALA A 23 -23.64 12.60 -5.64
N ARG A 24 -23.92 11.79 -6.67
CA ARG A 24 -25.18 11.90 -7.44
C ARG A 24 -26.38 11.71 -6.52
N ARG A 25 -26.38 10.68 -5.66
CA ARG A 25 -27.48 10.45 -4.71
C ARG A 25 -27.71 11.64 -3.78
N TYR A 26 -26.64 12.29 -3.30
CA TYR A 26 -26.78 13.51 -2.53
C TYR A 26 -27.44 14.65 -3.35
N TYR A 27 -27.07 14.80 -4.62
CA TYR A 27 -27.61 15.87 -5.48
C TYR A 27 -29.00 15.59 -6.02
N GLU A 28 -29.56 14.38 -5.90
CA GLU A 28 -30.96 14.05 -6.12
C GLU A 28 -31.87 14.70 -5.07
N ILE A 29 -31.38 14.99 -3.87
CA ILE A 29 -32.13 15.68 -2.83
C ILE A 29 -32.39 17.14 -3.28
N PRO A 30 -33.63 17.67 -3.15
CA PRO A 30 -33.92 19.07 -3.44
C PRO A 30 -32.99 20.03 -2.69
N LYS A 31 -32.58 21.12 -3.36
CA LYS A 31 -31.56 22.03 -2.83
C LYS A 31 -31.90 22.58 -1.44
N GLU A 32 -33.18 22.83 -1.20
CA GLU A 32 -33.73 23.37 0.05
C GLU A 32 -33.64 22.39 1.22
N GLN A 33 -33.52 21.09 0.90
CA GLN A 33 -33.42 20.00 1.88
C GLN A 33 -31.98 19.51 2.10
N ARG A 34 -31.00 20.04 1.33
CA ARG A 34 -29.60 19.65 1.47
C ARG A 34 -28.97 20.32 2.67
N ASN A 35 -28.23 19.53 3.44
CA ASN A 35 -27.47 20.03 4.56
C ASN A 35 -26.02 20.30 4.14
N GLY A 36 -25.75 21.51 3.66
CA GLY A 36 -24.40 21.96 3.31
C GLY A 36 -23.91 21.49 1.94
N LYS A 37 -22.60 21.37 1.77
CA LYS A 37 -21.94 20.92 0.53
C LYS A 37 -21.58 19.45 0.62
N CYS A 38 -21.85 18.71 -0.46
CA CYS A 38 -21.33 17.35 -0.59
C CYS A 38 -19.80 17.39 -0.67
N GLN A 39 -19.15 16.63 0.18
CA GLN A 39 -17.71 16.40 0.13
C GLN A 39 -17.43 14.93 0.47
N ILE A 40 -16.89 14.20 -0.49
CA ILE A 40 -16.53 12.79 -0.36
C ILE A 40 -15.03 12.69 -0.50
N THR A 41 -14.37 12.15 0.53
CA THR A 41 -12.94 11.86 0.49
C THR A 41 -12.76 10.36 0.36
N THR A 42 -12.11 9.94 -0.71
CA THR A 42 -11.69 8.57 -0.94
C THR A 42 -10.22 8.46 -0.55
N SER A 43 -9.88 7.48 0.28
CA SER A 43 -8.50 7.21 0.66
C SER A 43 -8.15 5.78 0.31
N THR A 44 -6.99 5.58 -0.30
CA THR A 44 -6.47 4.24 -0.58
C THR A 44 -5.13 4.03 0.09
N SER A 45 -4.89 2.80 0.57
CA SER A 45 -3.58 2.29 0.95
C SER A 45 -3.07 1.36 -0.14
N PHE A 46 -1.76 1.12 -0.17
CA PHE A 46 -1.18 0.12 -1.04
C PHE A 46 -1.16 -1.25 -0.35
N PHE A 47 -1.25 -2.29 -1.16
CA PHE A 47 -1.31 -3.66 -0.69
C PHE A 47 0.04 -4.12 -0.15
N ILE A 48 0.04 -4.64 1.08
CA ILE A 48 1.19 -5.29 1.70
C ILE A 48 0.76 -6.71 2.09
N PRO A 49 1.32 -7.75 1.46
CA PRO A 49 1.02 -9.13 1.83
C PRO A 49 1.53 -9.39 3.24
N LYS A 50 0.63 -9.68 4.17
CA LYS A 50 1.00 -9.94 5.57
C LYS A 50 1.25 -11.42 5.82
N PRO A 51 2.16 -11.76 6.76
CA PRO A 51 2.28 -13.10 7.32
C PRO A 51 0.94 -13.68 7.79
N PHE A 52 0.80 -14.99 7.75
CA PHE A 52 -0.40 -15.71 8.18
C PHE A 52 -1.69 -15.33 7.45
N THR A 53 -1.56 -14.92 6.17
CA THR A 53 -2.70 -14.68 5.29
C THR A 53 -2.54 -15.47 3.99
N PRO A 54 -3.62 -15.72 3.23
CA PRO A 54 -3.52 -16.33 1.90
C PRO A 54 -2.61 -15.58 0.94
N PHE A 55 -2.39 -14.28 1.18
CA PHE A 55 -1.54 -13.44 0.34
C PHE A 55 -0.06 -13.45 0.73
N GLN A 56 0.37 -14.20 1.76
CA GLN A 56 1.76 -14.18 2.21
C GLN A 56 2.80 -14.55 1.14
N TRP A 57 2.39 -15.26 0.08
CA TRP A 57 3.25 -15.58 -1.08
C TRP A 57 3.23 -14.49 -2.15
N ALA A 58 2.24 -13.63 -2.15
CA ALA A 58 2.11 -12.59 -3.17
C ALA A 58 3.30 -11.61 -3.13
N ARG A 59 3.70 -11.15 -4.31
CA ARG A 59 4.67 -10.06 -4.42
C ARG A 59 4.01 -8.71 -4.15
N MET A 60 4.83 -7.75 -3.77
CA MET A 60 4.47 -6.33 -3.80
C MET A 60 4.85 -5.72 -5.15
N TYR A 61 4.41 -4.52 -5.38
CA TYR A 61 4.81 -3.71 -6.53
C TYR A 61 5.92 -2.72 -6.14
N SER A 62 6.61 -2.17 -7.14
CA SER A 62 7.54 -1.07 -6.93
C SER A 62 6.81 0.21 -6.48
N PRO A 63 7.52 1.19 -5.86
CA PRO A 63 6.91 2.48 -5.55
C PRO A 63 6.32 3.16 -6.79
N GLU A 64 7.00 3.07 -7.94
CA GLU A 64 6.57 3.65 -9.22
C GLU A 64 5.27 3.02 -9.72
N ASP A 65 5.14 1.68 -9.59
CA ASP A 65 3.93 0.95 -9.95
C ASP A 65 2.74 1.34 -9.05
N TYR A 66 2.98 1.46 -7.73
CA TYR A 66 1.95 1.93 -6.79
C TYR A 66 1.50 3.34 -7.12
N LEU A 67 2.43 4.26 -7.37
CA LEU A 67 2.13 5.62 -7.78
C LEU A 67 1.41 5.66 -9.13
N GLY A 68 1.76 4.77 -10.06
CA GLY A 68 1.05 4.60 -11.33
C GLY A 68 -0.42 4.27 -11.11
N ARG A 69 -0.72 3.30 -10.24
CA ARG A 69 -2.09 2.92 -9.86
C ARG A 69 -2.86 4.07 -9.21
N ALA A 70 -2.24 4.77 -8.26
CA ALA A 70 -2.85 5.94 -7.63
C ALA A 70 -3.15 7.06 -8.64
N ARG A 71 -2.27 7.26 -9.64
CA ARG A 71 -2.51 8.23 -10.73
C ARG A 71 -3.72 7.86 -11.59
N ILE A 72 -3.96 6.58 -11.87
CA ILE A 72 -5.15 6.12 -12.60
C ILE A 72 -6.41 6.51 -11.82
N VAL A 73 -6.48 6.19 -10.52
CA VAL A 73 -7.60 6.57 -9.65
C VAL A 73 -7.79 8.09 -9.62
N ASN A 74 -6.70 8.84 -9.41
CA ASN A 74 -6.75 10.31 -9.34
C ASN A 74 -7.20 10.95 -10.66
N HIS A 75 -6.70 10.43 -11.79
CA HIS A 75 -7.11 10.91 -13.11
C HIS A 75 -8.59 10.65 -13.36
N THR A 76 -9.06 9.43 -13.11
CA THR A 76 -10.48 9.05 -13.24
C THR A 76 -11.37 9.87 -12.30
N MET A 77 -10.90 10.18 -11.07
CA MET A 77 -11.61 11.04 -10.12
C MET A 77 -11.88 12.44 -10.69
N LYS A 78 -10.89 13.02 -11.38
CA LYS A 78 -11.00 14.34 -12.02
C LYS A 78 -11.92 14.36 -13.25
N GLN A 79 -12.25 13.19 -13.79
CA GLN A 79 -13.15 13.05 -14.94
C GLN A 79 -14.62 12.85 -14.52
N GLN A 80 -14.88 12.62 -13.23
CA GLN A 80 -16.24 12.38 -12.74
C GLN A 80 -17.12 13.62 -12.84
N HIS A 81 -18.44 13.41 -13.01
CA HIS A 81 -19.40 14.49 -13.12
C HIS A 81 -19.39 15.43 -11.91
N ASN A 82 -19.33 14.87 -10.71
CA ASN A 82 -19.32 15.62 -9.46
C ASN A 82 -17.90 15.82 -8.90
N GLN A 83 -16.86 15.89 -9.74
CA GLN A 83 -15.47 15.99 -9.34
C GLN A 83 -15.17 17.06 -8.27
N LYS A 84 -15.93 18.16 -8.26
CA LYS A 84 -15.78 19.25 -7.28
C LYS A 84 -16.17 18.84 -5.86
N SER A 85 -16.95 17.76 -5.72
CA SER A 85 -17.35 17.16 -4.45
C SER A 85 -16.44 16.02 -4.02
N LEU A 86 -15.49 15.60 -4.86
CA LEU A 86 -14.66 14.44 -4.64
C LEU A 86 -13.22 14.84 -4.32
N LYS A 87 -12.65 14.18 -3.33
CA LYS A 87 -11.22 14.27 -2.98
C LYS A 87 -10.61 12.88 -2.96
N TYR A 88 -9.36 12.78 -3.35
CA TYR A 88 -8.63 11.53 -3.32
C TYR A 88 -7.27 11.68 -2.63
N ASN A 89 -6.99 10.78 -1.70
CA ASN A 89 -5.72 10.66 -1.00
C ASN A 89 -5.20 9.23 -1.10
N TRP A 90 -3.89 9.06 -1.06
CA TRP A 90 -3.24 7.75 -0.99
C TRP A 90 -2.06 7.80 -0.03
N HIS A 91 -1.68 6.63 0.46
CA HIS A 91 -0.52 6.48 1.33
C HIS A 91 0.78 6.69 0.55
N GLU A 92 1.84 7.04 1.25
CA GLU A 92 3.17 7.20 0.66
C GLU A 92 3.72 5.84 0.19
N ALA A 93 4.11 5.76 -1.08
CA ALA A 93 4.52 4.50 -1.71
C ALA A 93 5.85 3.97 -1.16
N TYR A 94 6.80 4.86 -0.91
CA TYR A 94 8.12 4.48 -0.37
C TYR A 94 8.04 4.02 1.08
N VAL A 95 7.20 4.64 1.89
CA VAL A 95 6.89 4.17 3.26
C VAL A 95 6.25 2.78 3.21
N THR A 96 5.32 2.56 2.27
CA THR A 96 4.68 1.25 2.07
C THR A 96 5.69 0.16 1.72
N VAL A 97 6.66 0.46 0.86
CA VAL A 97 7.72 -0.49 0.49
C VAL A 97 8.58 -0.84 1.71
N LEU A 98 8.96 0.15 2.52
CA LEU A 98 9.69 -0.10 3.75
C LEU A 98 8.86 -0.93 4.75
N GLU A 99 7.59 -0.60 4.94
CA GLU A 99 6.67 -1.39 5.77
C GLU A 99 6.61 -2.85 5.30
N GLY A 100 6.58 -3.08 3.99
CA GLY A 100 6.60 -4.40 3.40
C GLY A 100 7.84 -5.20 3.79
N VAL A 101 9.02 -4.59 3.73
CA VAL A 101 10.27 -5.24 4.16
C VAL A 101 10.24 -5.56 5.65
N LEU A 102 9.82 -4.62 6.49
CA LEU A 102 9.76 -4.82 7.94
C LEU A 102 8.74 -5.90 8.34
N ALA A 103 7.62 -5.99 7.60
CA ALA A 103 6.58 -6.99 7.86
C ALA A 103 6.96 -8.41 7.39
N ARG A 104 7.87 -8.54 6.42
CA ARG A 104 8.17 -9.81 5.71
C ARG A 104 9.64 -10.21 5.78
N GLY A 105 10.46 -9.40 6.42
CA GLY A 105 11.90 -9.59 6.55
C GLY A 105 12.26 -10.71 7.51
N ASP A 106 13.49 -11.16 7.37
CA ASP A 106 14.13 -12.07 8.31
C ASP A 106 14.96 -11.27 9.34
N ARG A 107 15.65 -11.99 10.23
CA ARG A 107 16.47 -11.36 11.30
C ARG A 107 17.60 -10.48 10.78
N LYS A 108 18.05 -10.64 9.52
CA LYS A 108 19.11 -9.80 8.93
C LYS A 108 18.64 -8.35 8.73
N VAL A 109 17.33 -8.14 8.62
CA VAL A 109 16.76 -6.79 8.54
C VAL A 109 17.09 -5.96 9.79
N ALA A 110 17.34 -6.59 10.94
CA ALA A 110 17.77 -5.88 12.15
C ALA A 110 19.08 -5.10 11.93
N ASP A 111 20.03 -5.66 11.19
CA ASP A 111 21.30 -4.98 10.87
C ASP A 111 21.08 -3.75 9.99
N ALA A 112 20.12 -3.84 9.04
CA ALA A 112 19.75 -2.72 8.19
C ALA A 112 19.02 -1.62 9.00
N ILE A 113 18.15 -1.98 9.95
CA ILE A 113 17.50 -1.03 10.86
C ILE A 113 18.54 -0.27 11.70
N GLU A 114 19.47 -1.01 12.33
CA GLU A 114 20.54 -0.38 13.13
C GLU A 114 21.42 0.53 12.27
N THR A 115 21.71 0.11 11.04
CA THR A 115 22.51 0.89 10.10
C THR A 115 21.78 2.14 9.67
N ALA A 116 20.51 2.05 9.32
CA ALA A 116 19.66 3.20 8.94
C ALA A 116 19.57 4.21 10.09
N TYR A 117 19.36 3.72 11.32
CA TYR A 117 19.36 4.57 12.52
C TYR A 117 20.70 5.32 12.68
N LYS A 118 21.84 4.64 12.55
CA LYS A 118 23.16 5.27 12.60
C LYS A 118 23.42 6.27 11.48
N MET A 119 22.71 6.13 10.36
CA MET A 119 22.75 7.04 9.20
C MET A 119 21.76 8.20 9.32
N GLY A 120 20.95 8.25 10.37
CA GLY A 120 20.05 9.35 10.66
C GLY A 120 18.57 9.12 10.34
N ALA A 121 18.15 7.88 10.07
CA ALA A 121 16.74 7.53 9.95
C ALA A 121 16.07 7.61 11.33
N LEU A 122 15.37 8.71 11.57
CA LEU A 122 14.67 9.00 12.82
C LEU A 122 13.28 9.54 12.50
N TYR A 123 12.28 9.09 13.29
CA TYR A 123 10.91 9.56 13.16
C TYR A 123 10.28 9.32 11.76
N ASP A 124 10.56 8.19 11.14
CA ASP A 124 10.14 7.85 9.76
C ASP A 124 8.61 7.73 9.59
N ALA A 125 7.84 7.80 10.68
CA ALA A 125 6.38 7.92 10.61
C ALA A 125 5.91 9.30 10.12
N TRP A 126 6.80 10.29 10.10
CA TRP A 126 6.50 11.65 9.66
C TRP A 126 7.12 11.88 8.27
N GLY A 127 6.28 12.23 7.29
CA GLY A 127 6.72 12.38 5.89
C GLY A 127 7.86 13.39 5.71
N GLU A 128 7.97 14.37 6.60
CA GLU A 128 9.03 15.42 6.56
C GLU A 128 10.41 14.88 6.96
N THR A 129 10.44 13.82 7.76
CA THR A 129 11.68 13.19 8.28
C THR A 129 11.98 11.86 7.61
N PHE A 130 11.06 11.34 6.81
CA PHE A 130 11.26 10.08 6.08
C PHE A 130 12.17 10.27 4.86
N HIS A 131 13.31 9.60 4.86
CA HIS A 131 14.33 9.64 3.81
C HIS A 131 14.59 8.23 3.27
N TYR A 132 13.89 7.86 2.18
CA TYR A 132 13.98 6.53 1.58
C TYR A 132 15.40 6.15 1.15
N GLU A 133 16.20 7.13 0.71
CA GLU A 133 17.60 6.96 0.32
C GLU A 133 18.50 6.50 1.46
N ILE A 134 18.21 6.86 2.71
CA ILE A 134 18.95 6.35 3.88
C ILE A 134 18.69 4.86 4.05
N TRP A 135 17.45 4.43 3.86
CA TRP A 135 17.07 3.02 3.95
C TRP A 135 17.68 2.19 2.83
N THR A 136 17.62 2.65 1.58
CA THR A 136 18.26 1.94 0.45
C THR A 136 19.75 1.77 0.68
N ALA A 137 20.44 2.83 1.08
CA ALA A 137 21.87 2.78 1.38
C ALA A 137 22.20 1.86 2.58
N ALA A 138 21.34 1.82 3.61
CA ALA A 138 21.52 0.93 4.75
C ALA A 138 21.37 -0.54 4.35
N PHE A 139 20.37 -0.87 3.53
CA PHE A 139 20.18 -2.22 2.99
C PHE A 139 21.37 -2.65 2.14
N GLU A 140 21.83 -1.82 1.22
CA GLU A 140 23.01 -2.07 0.37
C GLU A 140 24.25 -2.33 1.23
N LYS A 141 24.49 -1.50 2.24
CA LYS A 141 25.64 -1.64 3.15
C LYS A 141 25.62 -2.95 3.95
N CYS A 142 24.44 -3.48 4.22
CA CYS A 142 24.25 -4.78 4.88
C CYS A 142 24.23 -5.95 3.89
N GLY A 143 24.41 -5.71 2.58
CA GLY A 143 24.32 -6.74 1.55
C GLY A 143 22.92 -7.31 1.37
N LEU A 144 21.89 -6.51 1.67
CA LEU A 144 20.48 -6.88 1.59
C LEU A 144 19.80 -6.15 0.42
N SER A 145 18.70 -6.72 -0.09
CA SER A 145 17.91 -6.13 -1.14
C SER A 145 16.46 -5.96 -0.70
N ILE A 146 15.94 -4.76 -0.82
CA ILE A 146 14.51 -4.45 -0.60
C ILE A 146 13.64 -5.29 -1.53
N ASP A 147 14.06 -5.44 -2.80
CA ASP A 147 13.33 -6.22 -3.80
C ASP A 147 13.26 -7.70 -3.46
N PHE A 148 14.31 -8.25 -2.84
CA PHE A 148 14.29 -9.64 -2.38
C PHE A 148 13.14 -9.90 -1.41
N TYR A 149 12.85 -8.96 -0.52
CA TYR A 149 11.77 -9.11 0.44
C TYR A 149 10.38 -8.79 -0.15
N ASN A 150 10.29 -7.87 -1.10
CA ASN A 150 9.01 -7.31 -1.54
C ASN A 150 8.56 -7.79 -2.92
N THR A 151 9.38 -7.61 -3.96
CA THR A 151 8.91 -7.68 -5.34
C THR A 151 9.13 -9.01 -6.01
N ARG A 152 9.96 -9.89 -5.44
CA ARG A 152 10.14 -11.24 -5.99
C ARG A 152 8.90 -12.11 -5.80
N GLU A 153 8.68 -13.01 -6.71
CA GLU A 153 7.71 -14.09 -6.54
C GLU A 153 8.21 -15.11 -5.50
N ARG A 154 7.29 -15.66 -4.73
CA ARG A 154 7.55 -16.64 -3.69
C ARG A 154 6.88 -17.96 -4.02
N SER A 155 7.64 -19.06 -3.93
CA SER A 155 7.09 -20.40 -4.07
C SER A 155 6.14 -20.73 -2.93
N LEU A 156 5.07 -21.47 -3.22
CA LEU A 156 4.16 -21.97 -2.20
C LEU A 156 4.85 -22.87 -1.16
N ASP A 157 6.00 -23.47 -1.52
CA ASP A 157 6.78 -24.33 -0.63
C ASP A 157 7.91 -23.60 0.10
N GLU A 158 8.03 -22.28 -0.12
CA GLU A 158 9.03 -21.45 0.55
C GLU A 158 8.83 -21.49 2.08
N VAL A 159 9.94 -21.67 2.80
CA VAL A 159 9.95 -21.53 4.26
C VAL A 159 10.10 -20.05 4.62
N PHE A 160 9.14 -19.53 5.33
CA PHE A 160 9.12 -18.13 5.74
C PHE A 160 9.76 -17.91 7.11
N PRO A 161 10.28 -16.70 7.38
CA PRO A 161 10.83 -16.35 8.68
C PRO A 161 9.87 -16.54 9.87
N TRP A 162 8.57 -16.55 9.62
CA TRP A 162 7.52 -16.70 10.63
C TRP A 162 6.92 -18.10 10.74
N ASP A 163 7.35 -19.06 9.90
CA ASP A 163 6.77 -20.44 9.88
C ASP A 163 7.01 -21.23 11.17
N PHE A 164 7.89 -20.77 12.05
CA PHE A 164 8.09 -21.37 13.37
C PHE A 164 7.04 -21.00 14.42
N ILE A 165 6.16 -20.02 14.10
CA ILE A 165 5.09 -19.56 14.98
C ILE A 165 3.85 -20.39 14.67
N ASP A 166 3.35 -21.11 15.66
CA ASP A 166 2.08 -21.84 15.56
C ASP A 166 0.92 -20.89 15.92
N THR A 167 0.09 -20.59 14.92
CA THR A 167 -1.13 -19.76 15.08
C THR A 167 -2.40 -20.62 15.26
N GLY A 168 -2.27 -21.95 15.32
CA GLY A 168 -3.39 -22.87 15.31
C GLY A 168 -4.03 -23.06 13.92
N VAL A 169 -3.48 -22.41 12.86
CA VAL A 169 -3.93 -22.55 11.48
C VAL A 169 -2.75 -23.06 10.65
N THR A 170 -2.95 -24.16 9.95
CA THR A 170 -1.89 -24.77 9.14
C THR A 170 -1.61 -23.93 7.88
N LYS A 171 -0.36 -23.93 7.44
CA LYS A 171 0.04 -23.28 6.19
C LYS A 171 -0.73 -23.80 4.97
N ALA A 172 -1.15 -25.08 5.00
CA ALA A 172 -1.97 -25.68 3.95
C ALA A 172 -3.36 -25.04 3.83
N PHE A 173 -3.91 -24.48 4.91
CA PHE A 173 -5.19 -23.77 4.87
C PHE A 173 -5.12 -22.47 4.06
N TYR A 174 -3.96 -21.84 3.99
CA TYR A 174 -3.78 -20.59 3.24
C TYR A 174 -3.48 -20.80 1.74
N LYS A 175 -3.09 -22.01 1.33
CA LYS A 175 -2.83 -22.38 -0.07
C LYS A 175 -4.12 -22.68 -0.83
#